data_204e9495ce71222bedfd765f431f986f
#
_entry.id   204e9495ce71222bedfd765f431f986f
#
_cell.length_a   1.000
_cell.length_b   1.000
_cell.length_c   1.000
_cell.angle_alpha   90.00
_cell.angle_beta   90.00
_cell.angle_gamma   90.00
#
_symmetry.space_group_name_H-M   'P 1'
#
loop_
_entity.id
_entity.type
_entity.pdbx_description
1 polymer ?
#
loop_
_entity_poly.entity_id
_entity_poly.type
_entity_poly.pdbx_seq_one_letter_code
_entity_poly.pdbx_strand_id
1 'polypeptide(L)'
;MRTLLKRRLFYPLLAVAGLPTLAWAQCDPDRPGVEFATGSVFVDSNGDGRRNGSESGLSGVAVSNGCNVVLSDGQGNYRIDIAANEILFISKPAGYSVPVDEFQVPRFFYRHYPDGTPEEIAGTAVEWLFPVIEATGPLPTTIDFPLIPDNSEQASFLAHGFADTQARYDLGQDMLREDLVNPLIGNPYQVEFGLTVGDVVYDNLALYERHKRMMSLMAIPQWNLPGNHDLNFNSPNAYFANESYKRHYGPTYYSFNQGNVHFVALNNVEYAGAGQEFADGRYRGYITDNQLRWLENDLAHVATDKLIVIATHIPLITEATDSNGTTATGPSTENFSRLLDILAPFQNIYGLAGHDTSNSWKVEIDHQHGWSGQPWLAHTLAEVRGNGWDSGPKDLRGVRDAMMQDGNPNGFYLLHFDDTRLTPEFIPFPFGADAAQRLRITLDPPLAEEPQGSINRGVLHRDTKLVVNLFDGGVRDSVWYSLDGGPRLSMQYTVRTDPFAEKAYQRFLDTDSAFSSPTLSSHIWEAELGNELSTGLHSIVVTSEDEFGQRQRGNFTFEILP
;
A
#
# COMPACT_ATOMS: atom_id res chain seq x y z
N MET A 1 -14.59 -57.67 -27.13
CA MET A 1 -14.28 -58.50 -25.95
C MET A 1 -12.76 -58.51 -25.72
N ARG A 2 -12.26 -57.63 -24.87
CA ARG A 2 -10.96 -57.77 -24.17
C ARG A 2 -10.95 -56.71 -23.06
N THR A 3 -11.19 -57.16 -21.86
CA THR A 3 -11.23 -56.48 -20.58
C THR A 3 -9.81 -56.10 -20.20
N LEU A 4 -9.52 -54.81 -20.00
CA LEU A 4 -8.27 -54.33 -19.43
C LEU A 4 -8.49 -54.03 -17.94
N LEU A 5 -7.95 -54.88 -17.09
CA LEU A 5 -7.82 -54.71 -15.64
C LEU A 5 -6.92 -53.50 -15.34
N LYS A 6 -7.47 -52.47 -14.71
CA LYS A 6 -6.67 -51.40 -14.09
C LYS A 6 -6.12 -51.91 -12.75
N ARG A 7 -4.82 -52.21 -12.70
CA ARG A 7 -4.08 -52.44 -11.44
C ARG A 7 -3.94 -51.09 -10.72
N ARG A 8 -4.57 -50.96 -9.58
CA ARG A 8 -4.29 -49.88 -8.61
C ARG A 8 -2.98 -50.23 -7.91
N LEU A 9 -1.93 -49.43 -8.17
CA LEU A 9 -0.73 -49.41 -7.34
C LEU A 9 -1.04 -48.64 -6.05
N PHE A 10 -1.05 -49.32 -4.94
CA PHE A 10 -0.98 -48.71 -3.62
C PHE A 10 0.46 -48.25 -3.37
N TYR A 11 0.72 -46.95 -3.34
CA TYR A 11 1.92 -46.42 -2.73
C TYR A 11 1.65 -46.27 -1.22
N PRO A 12 2.55 -46.76 -0.35
CA PRO A 12 2.42 -46.47 1.07
C PRO A 12 2.69 -44.99 1.30
N LEU A 13 1.75 -44.28 1.92
CA LEU A 13 2.00 -42.98 2.53
C LEU A 13 3.08 -43.17 3.59
N LEU A 14 4.33 -42.80 3.28
CA LEU A 14 5.31 -42.47 4.31
C LEU A 14 4.81 -41.17 4.95
N ALA A 15 4.24 -41.27 6.15
CA ALA A 15 4.07 -40.12 7.02
C ALA A 15 5.47 -39.62 7.37
N VAL A 16 5.94 -38.61 6.66
CA VAL A 16 7.04 -37.77 7.13
C VAL A 16 6.48 -37.08 8.37
N ALA A 17 6.86 -37.58 9.54
CA ALA A 17 6.68 -36.85 10.78
C ALA A 17 7.43 -35.52 10.59
N GLY A 18 6.72 -34.45 10.29
CA GLY A 18 7.26 -33.10 10.27
C GLY A 18 7.86 -32.86 11.65
N LEU A 19 9.19 -32.72 11.69
CA LEU A 19 9.83 -32.07 12.82
C LEU A 19 9.09 -30.75 13.05
N PRO A 20 8.67 -30.43 14.28
CA PRO A 20 8.09 -29.13 14.55
C PRO A 20 9.13 -28.10 14.09
N THR A 21 8.81 -27.33 13.07
CA THR A 21 9.53 -26.12 12.76
C THR A 21 9.48 -25.31 14.05
N LEU A 22 10.62 -25.14 14.70
CA LEU A 22 10.83 -24.17 15.77
C LEU A 22 10.72 -22.77 15.14
N ALA A 23 9.52 -22.43 14.69
CA ALA A 23 9.11 -21.04 14.63
C ALA A 23 9.05 -20.61 16.10
N TRP A 24 10.08 -19.91 16.55
CA TRP A 24 10.12 -19.30 17.86
C TRP A 24 8.86 -18.45 17.98
N ALA A 25 7.87 -18.93 18.74
CA ALA A 25 6.70 -18.15 19.02
C ALA A 25 7.17 -16.95 19.84
N GLN A 26 7.33 -15.80 19.20
CA GLN A 26 7.71 -14.52 19.84
C GLN A 26 6.82 -14.23 21.06
N CYS A 27 5.61 -14.76 21.04
CA CYS A 27 4.63 -14.65 22.11
C CYS A 27 4.75 -15.74 23.19
N ASP A 28 5.70 -16.67 23.07
CA ASP A 28 5.93 -17.69 24.11
C ASP A 28 6.70 -17.07 25.28
N PRO A 29 6.11 -16.99 26.50
CA PRO A 29 6.80 -16.41 27.65
C PRO A 29 8.02 -17.23 28.09
N ASP A 30 8.08 -18.52 27.72
CA ASP A 30 9.17 -19.45 28.03
C ASP A 30 10.17 -19.58 26.89
N ARG A 31 10.11 -18.71 25.87
CA ARG A 31 11.05 -18.72 24.76
C ARG A 31 12.50 -18.54 25.25
N PRO A 32 13.49 -19.22 24.66
CA PRO A 32 14.88 -19.14 25.12
C PRO A 32 15.45 -17.72 25.08
N GLY A 33 16.29 -17.42 26.08
CA GLY A 33 17.02 -16.16 26.14
C GLY A 33 16.16 -14.94 26.47
N VAL A 34 14.98 -15.13 27.07
CA VAL A 34 14.14 -14.02 27.53
C VAL A 34 14.83 -13.22 28.63
N GLU A 35 14.95 -11.94 28.40
CA GLU A 35 15.36 -10.90 29.34
C GLU A 35 14.21 -9.92 29.60
N PHE A 36 14.44 -8.88 30.38
CA PHE A 36 13.46 -7.82 30.61
C PHE A 36 14.05 -6.48 30.24
N ALA A 37 13.50 -5.87 29.18
CA ALA A 37 13.75 -4.48 28.87
C ALA A 37 13.03 -3.57 29.86
N THR A 38 13.73 -2.58 30.35
CA THR A 38 13.20 -1.51 31.22
C THR A 38 13.62 -0.17 30.67
N GLY A 39 12.83 0.86 30.92
CA GLY A 39 13.11 2.22 30.49
C GLY A 39 11.97 3.16 30.82
N SER A 40 11.99 4.31 30.19
CA SER A 40 10.93 5.31 30.35
C SER A 40 10.49 5.90 29.01
N VAL A 41 9.19 6.19 28.91
CA VAL A 41 8.65 7.09 27.89
C VAL A 41 8.52 8.46 28.54
N PHE A 42 9.08 9.50 27.93
CA PHE A 42 9.15 10.81 28.55
C PHE A 42 8.96 11.94 27.55
N VAL A 43 8.55 13.11 28.09
CA VAL A 43 8.40 14.33 27.29
C VAL A 43 9.77 14.97 27.12
N ASP A 44 10.32 14.88 25.91
CA ASP A 44 11.57 15.52 25.52
C ASP A 44 11.30 16.96 25.08
N SER A 45 11.41 17.88 26.04
CA SER A 45 11.06 19.29 25.81
C SER A 45 12.18 20.10 25.15
N ASN A 46 13.41 19.59 25.16
CA ASN A 46 14.58 20.25 24.59
C ASN A 46 15.10 19.60 23.30
N GLY A 47 14.56 18.42 22.92
CA GLY A 47 14.90 17.71 21.70
C GLY A 47 16.27 17.04 21.71
N ASP A 48 16.86 16.76 22.90
CA ASP A 48 18.19 16.15 23.00
C ASP A 48 18.19 14.62 23.06
N GLY A 49 16.99 14.01 23.13
CA GLY A 49 16.78 12.56 23.17
C GLY A 49 17.18 11.91 24.50
N ARG A 50 17.37 12.68 25.57
CA ARG A 50 17.80 12.20 26.88
C ARG A 50 16.93 12.73 27.99
N ARG A 51 16.41 11.85 28.84
CA ARG A 51 15.62 12.27 30.00
C ARG A 51 16.50 12.99 31.01
N ASN A 52 16.21 14.26 31.25
CA ASN A 52 16.83 15.05 32.30
C ASN A 52 15.85 15.33 33.46
N GLY A 53 16.34 15.92 34.58
CA GLY A 53 15.55 16.10 35.81
C GLY A 53 14.33 17.03 35.68
N SER A 54 14.18 17.78 34.61
CA SER A 54 13.02 18.66 34.32
C SER A 54 11.98 18.01 33.40
N GLU A 55 12.27 16.84 32.84
CA GLU A 55 11.42 16.16 31.87
C GLU A 55 10.56 15.08 32.52
N SER A 56 9.25 15.24 32.35
CA SER A 56 8.28 14.34 32.95
C SER A 56 8.15 13.04 32.18
N GLY A 57 7.96 11.93 32.87
CA GLY A 57 7.52 10.70 32.26
C GLY A 57 6.10 10.84 31.71
N LEU A 58 5.82 10.15 30.60
CA LEU A 58 4.50 10.11 29.99
C LEU A 58 3.84 8.76 30.29
N SER A 59 2.70 8.82 31.00
CA SER A 59 1.91 7.66 31.38
C SER A 59 1.00 7.18 30.26
N GLY A 60 0.71 5.87 30.23
CA GLY A 60 -0.30 5.29 29.33
C GLY A 60 0.16 5.10 27.88
N VAL A 61 1.45 5.24 27.61
CA VAL A 61 1.99 4.93 26.28
C VAL A 61 2.19 3.43 26.14
N ALA A 62 1.67 2.84 25.07
CA ALA A 62 1.83 1.43 24.76
C ALA A 62 3.28 1.14 24.31
N VAL A 63 3.90 0.16 24.97
CA VAL A 63 5.25 -0.36 24.66
C VAL A 63 5.12 -1.83 24.34
N SER A 64 5.69 -2.27 23.21
CA SER A 64 5.53 -3.62 22.70
C SER A 64 6.84 -4.27 22.30
N ASN A 65 6.92 -5.60 22.47
CA ASN A 65 7.97 -6.47 21.91
C ASN A 65 7.56 -7.16 20.60
N GLY A 66 6.44 -6.70 20.00
CA GLY A 66 5.86 -7.33 18.82
C GLY A 66 4.85 -8.46 19.13
N CYS A 67 4.56 -8.69 20.42
CA CYS A 67 3.50 -9.60 20.88
C CYS A 67 2.76 -9.01 22.09
N ASN A 68 3.49 -8.89 23.19
CA ASN A 68 2.95 -8.30 24.41
C ASN A 68 2.94 -6.77 24.29
N VAL A 69 1.95 -6.15 24.93
CA VAL A 69 1.83 -4.70 25.07
C VAL A 69 1.66 -4.37 26.53
N VAL A 70 2.48 -3.44 27.03
CA VAL A 70 2.38 -2.89 28.37
C VAL A 70 2.23 -1.37 28.30
N LEU A 71 1.55 -0.78 29.26
CA LEU A 71 1.45 0.68 29.33
C LEU A 71 2.52 1.23 30.27
N SER A 72 3.11 2.38 29.92
CA SER A 72 3.97 3.13 30.83
C SER A 72 3.19 3.59 32.06
N ASP A 73 3.82 3.55 33.24
CA ASP A 73 3.23 3.93 34.52
C ASP A 73 3.12 5.46 34.72
N GLY A 74 2.64 5.91 35.87
CA GLY A 74 2.48 7.34 36.20
C GLY A 74 3.77 8.17 36.17
N GLN A 75 4.93 7.53 36.15
CA GLN A 75 6.25 8.14 35.99
C GLN A 75 6.87 7.91 34.63
N GLY A 76 6.10 7.29 33.70
CA GLY A 76 6.53 6.94 32.37
C GLY A 76 7.35 5.65 32.28
N ASN A 77 7.58 4.93 33.38
CA ASN A 77 8.41 3.74 33.35
C ASN A 77 7.65 2.54 32.78
N TYR A 78 8.38 1.62 32.16
CA TYR A 78 7.84 0.35 31.69
C TYR A 78 8.80 -0.81 31.96
N ARG A 79 8.28 -2.02 31.93
CA ARG A 79 9.03 -3.27 31.98
C ARG A 79 8.32 -4.31 31.12
N ILE A 80 9.03 -4.87 30.14
CA ILE A 80 8.51 -5.86 29.20
C ILE A 80 9.58 -6.93 28.91
N ASP A 81 9.15 -8.14 28.64
CA ASP A 81 10.03 -9.22 28.19
C ASP A 81 10.54 -8.98 26.77
N ILE A 82 11.77 -9.41 26.50
CA ILE A 82 12.39 -9.33 25.17
C ILE A 82 13.40 -10.47 25.01
N ALA A 83 13.57 -10.98 23.79
CA ALA A 83 14.60 -11.94 23.45
C ALA A 83 15.47 -11.42 22.30
N ALA A 84 16.58 -12.10 22.05
CA ALA A 84 17.44 -11.79 20.90
C ALA A 84 16.64 -11.86 19.59
N ASN A 85 16.98 -10.99 18.66
CA ASN A 85 16.35 -10.82 17.34
C ASN A 85 14.90 -10.26 17.39
N GLU A 86 14.51 -9.64 18.50
CA GLU A 86 13.25 -8.93 18.63
C GLU A 86 13.45 -7.40 18.57
N ILE A 87 12.35 -6.70 18.28
CA ILE A 87 12.32 -5.23 18.24
C ILE A 87 11.31 -4.74 19.28
N LEU A 88 11.79 -3.88 20.16
CA LEU A 88 10.97 -3.15 21.12
C LEU A 88 10.51 -1.84 20.48
N PHE A 89 9.23 -1.49 20.57
CA PHE A 89 8.70 -0.26 19.99
C PHE A 89 7.54 0.32 20.81
N ILE A 90 7.26 1.60 20.60
CA ILE A 90 6.10 2.26 21.18
C ILE A 90 5.04 2.55 20.12
N SER A 91 3.76 2.52 20.51
CA SER A 91 2.68 3.14 19.74
C SER A 91 2.68 4.63 20.03
N LYS A 92 3.14 5.46 19.07
CA LYS A 92 3.19 6.93 19.22
C LYS A 92 1.82 7.48 19.61
N PRO A 93 1.66 8.17 20.76
CA PRO A 93 0.39 8.80 21.12
C PRO A 93 0.12 10.06 20.26
N ALA A 94 -1.14 10.47 20.14
CA ALA A 94 -1.49 11.77 19.62
C ALA A 94 -0.99 12.88 20.55
N GLY A 95 -0.71 14.08 20.01
CA GLY A 95 -0.14 15.21 20.75
C GLY A 95 1.39 15.17 20.88
N TYR A 96 2.01 14.16 20.29
CA TYR A 96 3.46 13.99 20.31
C TYR A 96 3.99 13.47 18.99
N SER A 97 5.21 13.87 18.62
CA SER A 97 6.02 13.26 17.59
C SER A 97 7.14 12.42 18.21
N VAL A 98 7.60 11.42 17.48
CA VAL A 98 8.84 10.70 17.76
C VAL A 98 10.00 11.38 17.04
N PRO A 99 11.22 11.33 17.54
CA PRO A 99 12.39 11.77 16.78
C PRO A 99 12.46 11.05 15.42
N VAL A 100 13.01 11.72 14.43
CA VAL A 100 13.34 11.12 13.13
C VAL A 100 14.86 11.10 12.94
N ASP A 101 15.35 10.16 12.12
CA ASP A 101 16.74 10.20 11.69
C ASP A 101 16.97 11.24 10.59
N GLU A 102 18.20 11.31 10.08
CA GLU A 102 18.59 12.19 8.97
C GLU A 102 17.84 11.93 7.65
N PHE A 103 17.11 10.79 7.57
CA PHE A 103 16.28 10.41 6.42
C PHE A 103 14.78 10.51 6.70
N GLN A 104 14.39 11.18 7.77
CA GLN A 104 12.99 11.32 8.19
C GLN A 104 12.31 9.98 8.55
N VAL A 105 13.08 8.93 8.89
CA VAL A 105 12.53 7.66 9.39
C VAL A 105 12.25 7.80 10.89
N PRO A 106 10.99 7.54 11.35
CA PRO A 106 10.63 7.65 12.75
C PRO A 106 11.42 6.71 13.68
N ARG A 107 11.89 7.24 14.82
CA ARG A 107 12.72 6.52 15.81
C ARG A 107 11.89 6.18 17.05
N PHE A 108 10.95 5.27 16.88
CA PHE A 108 10.01 4.79 17.91
C PHE A 108 10.33 3.38 18.40
N PHE A 109 11.51 2.83 18.06
CA PHE A 109 11.88 1.44 18.29
C PHE A 109 13.34 1.27 18.71
N TYR A 110 13.64 0.12 19.36
CA TYR A 110 14.97 -0.39 19.66
C TYR A 110 15.10 -1.83 19.15
N ARG A 111 16.18 -2.14 18.43
CA ARG A 111 16.48 -3.49 17.93
C ARG A 111 17.35 -4.21 18.97
N HIS A 112 16.89 -5.35 19.47
CA HIS A 112 17.67 -6.22 20.35
C HIS A 112 18.27 -7.38 19.55
N TYR A 113 19.43 -7.14 18.97
CA TYR A 113 20.20 -8.08 18.16
C TYR A 113 21.61 -8.16 18.74
N PRO A 114 21.81 -8.84 19.92
CA PRO A 114 23.11 -8.83 20.62
C PRO A 114 24.29 -9.19 19.73
N ASP A 115 24.13 -10.21 18.89
CA ASP A 115 25.14 -10.75 17.97
C ASP A 115 24.90 -10.34 16.50
N GLY A 116 23.92 -9.48 16.22
CA GLY A 116 23.47 -9.15 14.88
C GLY A 116 22.49 -10.19 14.31
N THR A 117 22.10 -10.01 13.04
CA THR A 117 21.30 -11.00 12.31
C THR A 117 22.10 -12.31 12.20
N PRO A 118 21.52 -13.48 12.56
CA PRO A 118 22.26 -14.74 12.54
C PRO A 118 22.80 -15.12 11.15
N GLU A 119 24.04 -15.61 11.10
CA GLU A 119 24.65 -16.21 9.90
C GLU A 119 24.31 -17.70 9.75
N GLU A 120 23.72 -18.32 10.78
CA GLU A 120 23.20 -19.68 10.77
C GLU A 120 21.82 -19.72 11.39
N ILE A 121 20.83 -20.28 10.66
CA ILE A 121 19.44 -20.36 11.08
C ILE A 121 19.01 -21.82 10.97
N ALA A 122 18.59 -22.40 12.09
CA ALA A 122 18.16 -23.81 12.18
C ALA A 122 19.15 -24.81 11.55
N GLY A 123 20.46 -24.59 11.73
CA GLY A 123 21.52 -25.45 11.19
C GLY A 123 21.85 -25.20 9.71
N THR A 124 21.29 -24.14 9.12
CA THR A 124 21.57 -23.74 7.74
C THR A 124 22.36 -22.43 7.73
N ALA A 125 23.54 -22.43 7.14
CA ALA A 125 24.31 -21.19 6.92
C ALA A 125 23.59 -20.28 5.92
N VAL A 126 23.52 -18.99 6.22
CA VAL A 126 22.88 -17.96 5.40
C VAL A 126 23.92 -16.94 4.96
N GLU A 127 24.15 -16.86 3.67
CA GLU A 127 24.95 -15.78 3.08
C GLU A 127 24.00 -14.64 2.68
N TRP A 128 23.94 -13.58 3.50
CA TRP A 128 23.05 -12.45 3.26
C TRP A 128 23.50 -11.66 2.04
N LEU A 129 22.60 -11.51 1.05
CA LEU A 129 22.88 -10.78 -0.20
C LEU A 129 22.93 -9.26 -0.01
N PHE A 130 22.26 -8.76 1.01
CA PHE A 130 22.20 -7.32 1.32
C PHE A 130 22.53 -7.10 2.80
N PRO A 131 22.95 -5.88 3.18
CA PRO A 131 23.24 -5.55 4.57
C PRO A 131 22.05 -5.83 5.48
N VAL A 132 22.29 -6.57 6.57
CA VAL A 132 21.33 -6.93 7.61
C VAL A 132 21.66 -6.21 8.92
N ILE A 133 20.94 -6.48 10.00
CA ILE A 133 21.14 -5.81 11.29
C ILE A 133 22.50 -6.19 11.88
N GLU A 134 23.29 -5.19 12.22
CA GLU A 134 24.57 -5.36 12.92
C GLU A 134 24.37 -5.67 14.41
N ALA A 135 25.39 -6.25 15.05
CA ALA A 135 25.35 -6.52 16.47
C ALA A 135 25.09 -5.26 17.30
N THR A 136 24.05 -5.30 18.14
CA THR A 136 23.70 -4.21 19.05
C THR A 136 24.37 -4.33 20.41
N GLY A 137 25.04 -5.46 20.70
CA GLY A 137 25.57 -5.80 22.00
C GLY A 137 24.48 -6.22 23.00
N PRO A 138 24.85 -6.40 24.27
CA PRO A 138 23.92 -6.85 25.30
C PRO A 138 22.80 -5.83 25.54
N LEU A 139 21.70 -6.28 26.14
CA LEU A 139 20.56 -5.44 26.48
C LEU A 139 21.03 -4.25 27.35
N PRO A 140 20.74 -2.98 26.97
CA PRO A 140 21.06 -1.82 27.77
C PRO A 140 20.33 -1.83 29.11
N THR A 141 20.90 -1.16 30.12
CA THR A 141 20.26 -1.02 31.43
C THR A 141 18.89 -0.35 31.33
N THR A 142 18.76 0.64 30.44
CA THR A 142 17.50 1.34 30.13
C THR A 142 17.38 1.57 28.63
N ILE A 143 16.16 1.47 28.12
CA ILE A 143 15.78 1.86 26.76
C ILE A 143 14.70 2.93 26.89
N ASP A 144 15.07 4.17 26.66
CA ASP A 144 14.18 5.31 26.85
C ASP A 144 13.62 5.79 25.50
N PHE A 145 12.34 6.18 25.49
CA PHE A 145 11.64 6.70 24.31
C PHE A 145 11.28 8.17 24.52
N PRO A 146 12.00 9.09 23.88
CA PRO A 146 11.68 10.51 23.90
C PRO A 146 10.46 10.80 23.01
N LEU A 147 9.55 11.65 23.49
CA LEU A 147 8.39 12.15 22.78
C LEU A 147 8.36 13.68 22.82
N ILE A 148 8.30 14.30 21.65
CA ILE A 148 8.32 15.75 21.48
C ILE A 148 6.88 16.23 21.37
N PRO A 149 6.40 17.15 22.23
CA PRO A 149 5.05 17.70 22.12
C PRO A 149 4.81 18.37 20.77
N ASP A 150 3.70 18.08 20.14
CA ASP A 150 3.29 18.64 18.85
C ASP A 150 1.78 18.87 18.76
N ASN A 151 1.28 19.20 17.57
CA ASN A 151 -0.13 19.44 17.30
C ASN A 151 -0.87 18.21 16.77
N SER A 152 -0.32 17.00 16.90
CA SER A 152 -0.90 15.76 16.34
C SER A 152 -2.18 15.30 17.06
N GLU A 153 -2.71 16.09 18.02
CA GLU A 153 -4.06 15.94 18.57
C GLU A 153 -5.16 16.51 17.66
N GLN A 154 -4.80 17.32 16.65
CA GLN A 154 -5.79 17.92 15.77
C GLN A 154 -6.62 16.84 15.05
N ALA A 155 -7.94 17.01 15.06
CA ALA A 155 -8.88 16.07 14.45
C ALA A 155 -8.77 16.06 12.92
N SER A 156 -8.40 17.19 12.31
CA SER A 156 -8.26 17.32 10.86
C SER A 156 -6.79 17.48 10.48
N PHE A 157 -6.30 16.61 9.61
CA PHE A 157 -4.93 16.63 9.10
C PHE A 157 -4.82 15.97 7.73
N LEU A 158 -3.68 16.16 7.06
CA LEU A 158 -3.36 15.55 5.78
C LEU A 158 -2.18 14.59 5.93
N ALA A 159 -2.18 13.51 5.14
CA ALA A 159 -1.04 12.63 4.97
C ALA A 159 -0.85 12.26 3.50
N HIS A 160 0.37 11.86 3.11
CA HIS A 160 0.58 11.22 1.82
C HIS A 160 0.41 9.71 1.94
N GLY A 161 -0.27 9.10 0.95
CA GLY A 161 -0.33 7.67 0.74
C GLY A 161 0.48 7.28 -0.49
N PHE A 162 1.41 6.33 -0.33
CA PHE A 162 2.26 5.82 -1.40
C PHE A 162 2.12 4.31 -1.48
N ALA A 163 1.73 3.80 -2.65
CA ALA A 163 1.78 2.38 -2.94
C ALA A 163 2.91 2.12 -3.93
N ASP A 164 3.73 1.10 -3.66
CA ASP A 164 4.66 0.53 -4.61
C ASP A 164 5.56 1.55 -5.32
N THR A 165 6.43 2.23 -4.58
CA THR A 165 7.48 3.11 -5.15
C THR A 165 8.52 2.33 -5.95
N GLN A 166 8.85 1.17 -5.59
CA GLN A 166 9.32 -0.09 -6.19
C GLN A 166 10.30 0.06 -7.36
N ALA A 167 11.34 0.90 -7.21
CA ALA A 167 12.41 0.98 -8.20
C ALA A 167 13.32 -0.25 -8.14
N ARG A 168 13.64 -0.86 -9.30
CA ARG A 168 14.55 -2.00 -9.44
C ARG A 168 16.01 -1.58 -9.55
N TYR A 169 16.27 -0.42 -10.16
CA TYR A 169 17.60 0.10 -10.49
C TYR A 169 17.67 1.59 -10.15
N ASP A 170 18.89 2.13 -10.15
CA ASP A 170 19.12 3.55 -9.93
C ASP A 170 18.35 4.46 -10.88
N LEU A 171 18.20 4.06 -12.14
CA LEU A 171 17.39 4.81 -13.11
C LEU A 171 15.90 4.87 -12.72
N GLY A 172 15.34 3.78 -12.17
CA GLY A 172 13.99 3.79 -11.63
C GLY A 172 13.82 4.75 -10.45
N GLN A 173 14.86 4.84 -9.60
CA GLN A 173 14.88 5.84 -8.53
C GLN A 173 15.03 7.27 -9.04
N ASP A 174 15.73 7.48 -10.17
CA ASP A 174 15.76 8.81 -10.82
C ASP A 174 14.36 9.20 -11.31
N MET A 175 13.61 8.27 -11.89
CA MET A 175 12.21 8.51 -12.33
C MET A 175 11.29 8.79 -11.14
N LEU A 176 11.39 8.00 -10.07
CA LEU A 176 10.69 8.26 -8.80
C LEU A 176 10.98 9.67 -8.25
N ARG A 177 12.25 10.08 -8.30
CA ARG A 177 12.65 11.44 -7.88
C ARG A 177 11.98 12.51 -8.73
N GLU A 178 11.97 12.34 -10.04
CA GLU A 178 11.41 13.35 -10.96
C GLU A 178 9.88 13.47 -10.84
N ASP A 179 9.17 12.34 -10.70
CA ASP A 179 7.71 12.33 -10.67
C ASP A 179 7.15 12.57 -9.27
N LEU A 180 7.71 11.92 -8.23
CA LEU A 180 7.16 11.99 -6.88
C LEU A 180 7.90 13.01 -6.01
N VAL A 181 9.24 12.89 -5.91
CA VAL A 181 9.98 13.63 -4.89
C VAL A 181 10.06 15.12 -5.23
N ASN A 182 10.43 15.47 -6.48
CA ASN A 182 10.60 16.86 -6.88
C ASN A 182 9.36 17.73 -6.64
N PRO A 183 8.12 17.32 -6.99
CA PRO A 183 6.93 18.11 -6.69
C PRO A 183 6.61 18.23 -5.20
N LEU A 184 7.11 17.29 -4.36
CA LEU A 184 6.81 17.21 -2.94
C LEU A 184 7.93 17.75 -2.03
N ILE A 185 9.03 18.26 -2.59
CA ILE A 185 10.12 18.87 -1.81
C ILE A 185 9.58 19.96 -0.88
N GLY A 186 9.95 19.86 0.40
CA GLY A 186 9.61 20.85 1.40
C GLY A 186 8.14 20.90 1.78
N ASN A 187 7.40 19.81 1.54
CA ASN A 187 6.03 19.63 2.01
C ASN A 187 5.02 20.69 1.51
N PRO A 188 4.81 20.84 0.20
CA PRO A 188 3.93 21.89 -0.34
C PRO A 188 2.45 21.71 0.06
N TYR A 189 2.02 20.50 0.39
CA TYR A 189 0.65 20.20 0.83
C TYR A 189 0.45 20.33 2.35
N GLN A 190 1.53 20.61 3.10
CA GLN A 190 1.49 20.71 4.57
C GLN A 190 0.93 19.44 5.24
N VAL A 191 1.34 18.26 4.74
CA VAL A 191 0.97 16.97 5.31
C VAL A 191 1.78 16.68 6.57
N GLU A 192 1.23 15.90 7.48
CA GLU A 192 1.88 15.53 8.73
C GLU A 192 2.93 14.42 8.55
N PHE A 193 2.70 13.51 7.60
CA PHE A 193 3.59 12.37 7.30
C PHE A 193 3.31 11.75 5.94
N GLY A 194 4.21 10.86 5.50
CA GLY A 194 4.00 9.93 4.40
C GLY A 194 3.85 8.50 4.91
N LEU A 195 2.93 7.73 4.33
CA LEU A 195 2.72 6.30 4.59
C LEU A 195 2.92 5.51 3.30
N THR A 196 3.95 4.65 3.27
CA THR A 196 4.22 3.74 2.15
C THR A 196 3.72 2.34 2.49
N VAL A 197 2.80 1.80 1.68
CA VAL A 197 2.14 0.50 1.92
C VAL A 197 2.87 -0.67 1.24
N GLY A 198 4.18 -0.72 1.36
CA GLY A 198 5.03 -1.83 0.91
C GLY A 198 5.63 -1.64 -0.48
N ASP A 199 6.44 -2.62 -0.85
CA ASP A 199 7.24 -2.64 -2.08
C ASP A 199 8.01 -1.33 -2.29
N VAL A 200 8.78 -0.97 -1.24
CA VAL A 200 9.61 0.23 -1.23
C VAL A 200 10.65 0.19 -2.37
N VAL A 201 11.22 -0.99 -2.61
CA VAL A 201 12.12 -1.27 -3.74
C VAL A 201 11.74 -2.59 -4.40
N TYR A 202 12.32 -2.91 -5.57
CA TYR A 202 12.03 -4.14 -6.31
C TYR A 202 13.21 -5.12 -6.20
N ASP A 203 13.18 -6.06 -5.25
CA ASP A 203 14.17 -7.14 -5.00
C ASP A 203 15.61 -6.67 -4.76
N ASN A 204 15.93 -5.41 -4.97
CA ASN A 204 17.26 -4.85 -4.79
C ASN A 204 17.33 -3.97 -3.53
N LEU A 205 17.50 -4.63 -2.38
CA LEU A 205 17.47 -3.96 -1.07
C LEU A 205 18.69 -3.03 -0.83
N ALA A 206 19.70 -3.07 -1.69
CA ALA A 206 20.81 -2.09 -1.66
C ALA A 206 20.33 -0.66 -2.00
N LEU A 207 19.16 -0.52 -2.63
CA LEU A 207 18.59 0.78 -2.98
C LEU A 207 17.95 1.53 -1.81
N TYR A 208 17.71 0.88 -0.66
CA TYR A 208 17.05 1.51 0.51
C TYR A 208 17.74 2.80 0.97
N GLU A 209 19.06 2.80 1.01
CA GLU A 209 19.83 3.97 1.46
C GLU A 209 19.57 5.19 0.56
N ARG A 210 19.59 4.97 -0.76
CA ARG A 210 19.31 6.02 -1.74
C ARG A 210 17.84 6.44 -1.70
N HIS A 211 16.93 5.47 -1.60
CA HIS A 211 15.49 5.72 -1.49
C HIS A 211 15.16 6.62 -0.29
N LYS A 212 15.61 6.26 0.92
CA LYS A 212 15.41 7.08 2.13
C LYS A 212 15.93 8.50 1.96
N ARG A 213 17.14 8.65 1.40
CA ARG A 213 17.75 9.96 1.17
C ARG A 213 16.93 10.82 0.21
N MET A 214 16.32 10.23 -0.81
CA MET A 214 15.44 10.96 -1.72
C MET A 214 14.11 11.33 -1.04
N MET A 215 13.45 10.38 -0.40
CA MET A 215 12.17 10.60 0.27
C MET A 215 12.27 11.65 1.39
N SER A 216 13.43 11.74 2.06
CA SER A 216 13.66 12.74 3.12
C SER A 216 13.58 14.18 2.65
N LEU A 217 13.75 14.45 1.35
CA LEU A 217 13.63 15.79 0.77
C LEU A 217 12.20 16.36 0.88
N MET A 218 11.22 15.51 1.11
CA MET A 218 9.85 15.95 1.40
C MET A 218 9.73 16.63 2.77
N ALA A 219 10.73 16.48 3.66
CA ALA A 219 10.81 17.07 4.99
C ALA A 219 9.63 16.69 5.92
N ILE A 220 9.15 15.47 5.81
CA ILE A 220 8.08 14.88 6.62
C ILE A 220 8.49 13.48 7.11
N PRO A 221 8.00 13.02 8.29
CA PRO A 221 8.19 11.65 8.73
C PRO A 221 7.68 10.63 7.72
N GLN A 222 8.49 9.58 7.45
CA GLN A 222 8.19 8.53 6.48
C GLN A 222 7.90 7.21 7.20
N TRP A 223 6.62 6.87 7.34
CA TRP A 223 6.16 5.59 7.84
C TRP A 223 6.11 4.57 6.70
N ASN A 224 6.67 3.38 6.92
CA ASN A 224 6.75 2.36 5.89
C ASN A 224 6.35 1.01 6.45
N LEU A 225 5.78 0.14 5.62
CA LEU A 225 5.67 -1.29 5.86
C LEU A 225 6.32 -2.06 4.70
N PRO A 226 6.78 -3.31 4.89
CA PRO A 226 7.40 -4.07 3.81
C PRO A 226 6.38 -4.70 2.87
N GLY A 227 6.77 -4.87 1.61
CA GLY A 227 6.07 -5.67 0.62
C GLY A 227 6.81 -6.95 0.25
N ASN A 228 6.34 -7.68 -0.76
CA ASN A 228 6.96 -8.92 -1.20
C ASN A 228 8.28 -8.70 -1.96
N HIS A 229 8.52 -7.53 -2.47
CA HIS A 229 9.81 -7.16 -3.08
C HIS A 229 10.83 -6.58 -2.07
N ASP A 230 10.44 -6.46 -0.81
CA ASP A 230 11.30 -6.04 0.30
C ASP A 230 11.91 -7.22 1.08
N LEU A 231 11.83 -8.43 0.52
CA LEU A 231 12.27 -9.67 1.17
C LEU A 231 13.75 -9.99 0.91
N ASN A 232 14.44 -10.49 1.93
CA ASN A 232 15.70 -11.19 1.78
C ASN A 232 15.41 -12.62 1.27
N PHE A 233 15.31 -12.82 -0.06
CA PHE A 233 14.93 -14.08 -0.69
C PHE A 233 15.88 -15.27 -0.43
N ASN A 234 17.04 -15.02 0.17
CA ASN A 234 17.95 -16.04 0.65
C ASN A 234 17.74 -16.41 2.13
N SER A 235 16.76 -15.81 2.81
CA SER A 235 16.35 -16.21 4.14
C SER A 235 15.73 -17.61 4.13
N PRO A 236 16.11 -18.51 5.07
CA PRO A 236 15.54 -19.86 5.12
C PRO A 236 14.09 -19.92 5.64
N ASN A 237 13.55 -18.81 6.18
CA ASN A 237 12.19 -18.75 6.72
C ASN A 237 11.63 -17.32 6.72
N ALA A 238 10.32 -17.20 6.99
CA ALA A 238 9.60 -15.92 7.03
C ALA A 238 10.12 -14.95 8.12
N TYR A 239 10.56 -15.48 9.28
CA TYR A 239 10.93 -14.65 10.44
C TYR A 239 12.11 -13.71 10.15
N PHE A 240 13.12 -14.24 9.42
CA PHE A 240 14.31 -13.48 9.02
C PHE A 240 14.23 -12.92 7.58
N ALA A 241 13.09 -13.00 6.93
CA ALA A 241 12.96 -12.56 5.54
C ALA A 241 13.02 -11.03 5.38
N ASN A 242 12.88 -10.26 6.46
CA ASN A 242 12.86 -8.80 6.41
C ASN A 242 14.07 -8.14 7.13
N GLU A 243 15.19 -8.82 7.27
CA GLU A 243 16.32 -8.31 8.07
C GLU A 243 16.93 -7.01 7.49
N SER A 244 17.05 -6.92 6.17
CA SER A 244 17.49 -5.68 5.51
C SER A 244 16.46 -4.56 5.66
N TYR A 245 15.15 -4.85 5.55
CA TYR A 245 14.11 -3.88 5.84
C TYR A 245 14.16 -3.39 7.31
N LYS A 246 14.23 -4.33 8.27
CA LYS A 246 14.34 -4.01 9.70
C LYS A 246 15.58 -3.16 10.03
N ARG A 247 16.70 -3.39 9.31
CA ARG A 247 17.91 -2.56 9.42
C ARG A 247 17.64 -1.10 9.09
N HIS A 248 16.83 -0.83 8.06
CA HIS A 248 16.59 0.53 7.55
C HIS A 248 15.39 1.22 8.21
N TYR A 249 14.28 0.51 8.42
CA TYR A 249 12.99 1.09 8.79
C TYR A 249 12.47 0.66 10.18
N GLY A 250 13.02 -0.39 10.78
CA GLY A 250 12.58 -0.89 12.09
C GLY A 250 11.56 -2.02 12.01
N PRO A 251 10.56 -2.07 12.90
CA PRO A 251 9.60 -3.15 12.95
C PRO A 251 8.80 -3.25 11.65
N THR A 252 8.42 -4.48 11.27
CA THR A 252 7.65 -4.74 10.05
C THR A 252 6.14 -4.57 10.25
N TYR A 253 5.70 -4.47 11.49
CA TYR A 253 4.34 -4.14 11.91
C TYR A 253 4.38 -3.31 13.20
N TYR A 254 3.48 -2.37 13.32
CA TYR A 254 3.45 -1.38 14.41
C TYR A 254 2.17 -0.55 14.34
N SER A 255 1.95 0.30 15.35
CA SER A 255 0.87 1.27 15.37
C SER A 255 1.34 2.66 15.77
N PHE A 256 0.55 3.68 15.43
CA PHE A 256 0.74 5.06 15.89
C PHE A 256 -0.58 5.83 15.83
N ASN A 257 -0.68 6.91 16.60
CA ASN A 257 -1.88 7.75 16.64
C ASN A 257 -1.61 9.14 16.06
N GLN A 258 -2.62 9.66 15.35
CA GLN A 258 -2.67 11.03 14.87
C GLN A 258 -4.13 11.50 14.97
N GLY A 259 -4.41 12.56 15.73
CA GLY A 259 -5.79 12.97 16.02
C GLY A 259 -6.63 11.82 16.60
N ASN A 260 -7.81 11.65 16.05
CA ASN A 260 -8.73 10.56 16.40
C ASN A 260 -8.53 9.29 15.55
N VAL A 261 -7.37 9.15 14.93
CA VAL A 261 -7.03 8.00 14.09
C VAL A 261 -5.95 7.16 14.76
N HIS A 262 -6.15 5.85 14.77
CA HIS A 262 -5.18 4.84 15.14
C HIS A 262 -4.74 4.09 13.89
N PHE A 263 -3.50 4.28 13.48
CA PHE A 263 -2.89 3.60 12.33
C PHE A 263 -2.27 2.29 12.77
N VAL A 264 -2.57 1.23 12.05
CA VAL A 264 -2.01 -0.11 12.24
C VAL A 264 -1.35 -0.53 10.93
N ALA A 265 -0.04 -0.64 10.92
CA ALA A 265 0.72 -1.27 9.83
C ALA A 265 0.89 -2.76 10.12
N LEU A 266 0.53 -3.63 9.19
CA LEU A 266 0.67 -5.09 9.29
C LEU A 266 1.52 -5.63 8.14
N ASN A 267 2.48 -6.47 8.45
CA ASN A 267 3.20 -7.25 7.45
C ASN A 267 2.39 -8.52 7.12
N ASN A 268 1.61 -8.47 6.07
CA ASN A 268 0.82 -9.62 5.61
C ASN A 268 1.47 -10.41 4.48
N VAL A 269 2.78 -10.23 4.27
CA VAL A 269 3.57 -11.02 3.33
C VAL A 269 4.26 -12.17 4.08
N GLU A 270 3.72 -13.37 4.00
CA GLU A 270 4.37 -14.56 4.55
C GLU A 270 5.25 -15.22 3.48
N TYR A 271 6.56 -15.28 3.73
CA TYR A 271 7.54 -15.89 2.84
C TYR A 271 7.75 -17.37 3.17
N ALA A 272 7.76 -18.24 2.15
CA ALA A 272 7.94 -19.68 2.35
C ALA A 272 9.36 -20.07 2.82
N GLY A 273 10.36 -19.24 2.53
CA GLY A 273 11.78 -19.53 2.75
C GLY A 273 12.52 -19.84 1.45
N ALA A 274 13.84 -19.67 1.47
CA ALA A 274 14.71 -19.92 0.32
C ALA A 274 14.56 -21.36 -0.20
N GLY A 275 14.21 -21.50 -1.48
CA GLY A 275 13.99 -22.81 -2.12
C GLY A 275 12.70 -23.53 -1.71
N GLN A 276 11.81 -22.83 -1.00
CA GLN A 276 10.47 -23.31 -0.63
C GLN A 276 9.40 -22.50 -1.36
N GLU A 277 8.22 -23.11 -1.56
CA GLU A 277 7.08 -22.46 -2.20
C GLU A 277 5.77 -22.89 -1.54
N PHE A 278 4.82 -21.98 -1.45
CA PHE A 278 3.40 -22.26 -1.24
C PHE A 278 2.78 -22.75 -2.56
N ALA A 279 1.49 -23.10 -2.55
CA ALA A 279 0.78 -23.51 -3.76
C ALA A 279 0.80 -22.45 -4.87
N ASP A 280 0.78 -21.17 -4.47
CA ASP A 280 0.67 -20.02 -5.36
C ASP A 280 1.99 -19.22 -5.50
N GLY A 281 3.13 -19.77 -5.04
CA GLY A 281 4.44 -19.16 -5.22
C GLY A 281 5.27 -19.03 -3.95
N ARG A 282 6.27 -18.14 -3.97
CA ARG A 282 7.25 -18.01 -2.87
C ARG A 282 6.72 -17.29 -1.63
N TYR A 283 5.62 -16.58 -1.74
CA TYR A 283 4.95 -15.87 -0.64
C TYR A 283 3.43 -15.94 -0.81
N ARG A 284 2.73 -15.62 0.25
CA ARG A 284 1.26 -15.50 0.27
C ARG A 284 0.81 -14.36 1.16
N GLY A 285 -0.44 -13.93 0.99
CA GLY A 285 -1.11 -13.00 1.90
C GLY A 285 -1.52 -13.72 3.19
N TYR A 286 -0.83 -13.44 4.30
CA TYR A 286 -1.13 -14.05 5.60
C TYR A 286 -0.60 -13.19 6.75
N ILE A 287 -1.45 -12.89 7.72
CA ILE A 287 -1.06 -12.19 8.95
C ILE A 287 -0.70 -13.25 9.99
N THR A 288 0.54 -13.26 10.48
CA THR A 288 0.99 -14.27 11.43
C THR A 288 0.23 -14.22 12.75
N ASP A 289 0.13 -15.37 13.43
CA ASP A 289 -0.56 -15.47 14.74
C ASP A 289 0.04 -14.52 15.79
N ASN A 290 1.35 -14.28 15.73
CA ASN A 290 2.01 -13.31 16.61
C ASN A 290 1.52 -11.88 16.36
N GLN A 291 1.39 -11.47 15.09
CA GLN A 291 0.86 -10.16 14.73
C GLN A 291 -0.61 -10.00 15.15
N LEU A 292 -1.43 -11.04 14.94
CA LEU A 292 -2.84 -10.99 15.37
C LEU A 292 -2.96 -10.87 16.89
N ARG A 293 -2.14 -11.60 17.66
CA ARG A 293 -2.10 -11.46 19.12
C ARG A 293 -1.61 -10.08 19.55
N TRP A 294 -0.56 -9.57 18.90
CA TRP A 294 -0.09 -8.21 19.13
C TRP A 294 -1.20 -7.19 18.88
N LEU A 295 -1.92 -7.32 17.77
CA LEU A 295 -3.01 -6.43 17.38
C LEU A 295 -4.15 -6.45 18.42
N GLU A 296 -4.55 -7.63 18.92
CA GLU A 296 -5.51 -7.73 20.02
C GLU A 296 -5.05 -6.98 21.27
N ASN A 297 -3.77 -7.15 21.64
CA ASN A 297 -3.19 -6.48 22.80
C ASN A 297 -3.07 -4.96 22.62
N ASP A 298 -2.73 -4.49 21.42
CA ASP A 298 -2.61 -3.07 21.08
C ASP A 298 -4.00 -2.41 21.09
N LEU A 299 -4.96 -2.98 20.37
CA LEU A 299 -6.32 -2.46 20.25
C LEU A 299 -7.12 -2.52 21.56
N ALA A 300 -6.73 -3.37 22.53
CA ALA A 300 -7.33 -3.38 23.87
C ALA A 300 -7.15 -2.04 24.63
N HIS A 301 -6.22 -1.20 24.19
CA HIS A 301 -5.94 0.12 24.76
C HIS A 301 -6.43 1.28 23.89
N VAL A 302 -7.14 0.99 22.80
CA VAL A 302 -7.65 1.99 21.84
C VAL A 302 -9.16 2.17 22.04
N ALA A 303 -9.62 3.42 22.08
CA ALA A 303 -11.04 3.74 22.18
C ALA A 303 -11.79 3.28 20.92
N THR A 304 -12.95 2.65 21.10
CA THR A 304 -13.69 1.98 20.01
C THR A 304 -14.38 2.92 19.02
N ASP A 305 -14.43 4.20 19.34
CA ASP A 305 -14.95 5.28 18.50
C ASP A 305 -13.90 5.90 17.58
N LYS A 306 -12.62 5.61 17.77
CA LYS A 306 -11.56 6.06 16.86
C LYS A 306 -11.70 5.44 15.47
N LEU A 307 -11.14 6.11 14.47
CA LEU A 307 -10.90 5.50 13.17
C LEU A 307 -9.68 4.57 13.26
N ILE A 308 -9.85 3.31 12.87
CA ILE A 308 -8.77 2.34 12.71
C ILE A 308 -8.39 2.29 11.24
N VAL A 309 -7.18 2.73 10.90
CA VAL A 309 -6.63 2.57 9.55
C VAL A 309 -5.72 1.36 9.53
N ILE A 310 -6.14 0.30 8.82
CA ILE A 310 -5.34 -0.91 8.61
C ILE A 310 -4.55 -0.77 7.32
N ALA A 311 -3.24 -0.67 7.42
CA ALA A 311 -2.33 -0.65 6.28
C ALA A 311 -1.66 -2.02 6.12
N THR A 312 -1.79 -2.62 4.95
CA THR A 312 -1.14 -3.88 4.54
C THR A 312 -0.47 -3.70 3.19
N HIS A 313 0.41 -4.61 2.80
CA HIS A 313 0.91 -4.58 1.42
C HIS A 313 -0.03 -5.34 0.48
N ILE A 314 -0.22 -6.64 0.71
CA ILE A 314 -1.18 -7.43 -0.07
C ILE A 314 -2.60 -6.98 0.32
N PRO A 315 -3.51 -6.76 -0.64
CA PRO A 315 -4.90 -6.43 -0.35
C PRO A 315 -5.55 -7.42 0.62
N LEU A 316 -6.40 -6.95 1.51
CA LEU A 316 -7.17 -7.84 2.38
C LEU A 316 -8.14 -8.69 1.57
N ILE A 317 -8.81 -8.04 0.62
CA ILE A 317 -9.72 -8.64 -0.35
C ILE A 317 -9.43 -8.03 -1.72
N THR A 318 -9.50 -8.86 -2.76
CA THR A 318 -9.40 -8.42 -4.16
C THR A 318 -10.66 -8.85 -4.91
N GLU A 319 -11.17 -7.99 -5.76
CA GLU A 319 -12.13 -8.34 -6.78
C GLU A 319 -11.38 -8.73 -8.05
N ALA A 320 -11.58 -9.97 -8.50
CA ALA A 320 -11.02 -10.45 -9.75
C ALA A 320 -12.13 -10.59 -10.79
N THR A 321 -11.99 -9.95 -11.93
CA THR A 321 -12.91 -10.11 -13.05
C THR A 321 -12.26 -10.97 -14.11
N ASP A 322 -12.90 -12.09 -14.48
CA ASP A 322 -12.43 -12.98 -15.52
C ASP A 322 -12.63 -12.40 -16.93
N SER A 323 -12.05 -13.06 -17.93
CA SER A 323 -12.18 -12.65 -19.34
C SER A 323 -13.61 -12.67 -19.89
N ASN A 324 -14.56 -13.24 -19.15
CA ASN A 324 -16.00 -13.26 -19.50
C ASN A 324 -16.78 -12.15 -18.80
N GLY A 325 -16.11 -11.31 -18.01
CA GLY A 325 -16.74 -10.23 -17.24
C GLY A 325 -17.40 -10.69 -15.94
N THR A 326 -17.09 -11.90 -15.45
CA THR A 326 -17.58 -12.39 -14.17
C THR A 326 -16.64 -11.92 -13.06
N THR A 327 -17.15 -11.11 -12.15
CA THR A 327 -16.39 -10.65 -10.97
C THR A 327 -16.55 -11.65 -9.84
N ALA A 328 -15.44 -12.08 -9.28
CA ALA A 328 -15.37 -12.85 -8.04
C ALA A 328 -14.60 -12.06 -6.99
N THR A 329 -15.20 -11.88 -5.82
CA THR A 329 -14.55 -11.22 -4.69
C THR A 329 -14.08 -12.29 -3.71
N GLY A 330 -12.82 -12.23 -3.29
CA GLY A 330 -12.25 -13.19 -2.37
C GLY A 330 -11.10 -12.62 -1.54
N PRO A 331 -10.79 -13.22 -0.38
CA PRO A 331 -9.68 -12.80 0.44
C PRO A 331 -8.35 -13.06 -0.28
N SER A 332 -7.54 -12.01 -0.45
CA SER A 332 -6.14 -12.11 -0.89
C SER A 332 -5.20 -12.33 0.32
N THR A 333 -5.68 -11.97 1.52
CA THR A 333 -5.07 -12.33 2.80
C THR A 333 -5.86 -13.52 3.38
N GLU A 334 -5.27 -14.72 3.37
CA GLU A 334 -5.97 -16.00 3.64
C GLU A 334 -6.71 -16.06 4.98
N ASN A 335 -6.15 -15.43 6.02
CA ASN A 335 -6.77 -15.41 7.35
C ASN A 335 -7.47 -14.09 7.69
N PHE A 336 -7.98 -13.40 6.66
CA PHE A 336 -8.72 -12.14 6.79
C PHE A 336 -9.86 -12.20 7.81
N SER A 337 -10.60 -13.32 7.90
CA SER A 337 -11.69 -13.49 8.86
C SER A 337 -11.25 -13.29 10.32
N ARG A 338 -10.04 -13.69 10.69
CA ARG A 338 -9.50 -13.48 12.04
C ARG A 338 -9.22 -12.01 12.33
N LEU A 339 -8.81 -11.24 11.32
CA LEU A 339 -8.68 -9.79 11.44
C LEU A 339 -10.04 -9.15 11.70
N LEU A 340 -11.11 -9.59 11.01
CA LEU A 340 -12.47 -9.10 11.24
C LEU A 340 -12.95 -9.35 12.68
N ASP A 341 -12.64 -10.52 13.24
CA ASP A 341 -12.99 -10.83 14.64
C ASP A 341 -12.34 -9.84 15.62
N ILE A 342 -11.06 -9.49 15.40
CA ILE A 342 -10.32 -8.52 16.24
C ILE A 342 -10.87 -7.10 16.08
N LEU A 343 -11.27 -6.73 14.87
CA LEU A 343 -11.79 -5.39 14.56
C LEU A 343 -13.26 -5.20 14.97
N ALA A 344 -13.99 -6.28 15.30
CA ALA A 344 -15.42 -6.25 15.59
C ALA A 344 -15.89 -5.20 16.63
N PRO A 345 -15.10 -4.82 17.67
CA PRO A 345 -15.48 -3.76 18.60
C PRO A 345 -15.50 -2.34 18.02
N PHE A 346 -14.83 -2.10 16.89
CA PHE A 346 -14.60 -0.76 16.34
C PHE A 346 -15.68 -0.36 15.35
N GLN A 347 -16.05 0.92 15.37
CA GLN A 347 -17.13 1.46 14.54
C GLN A 347 -16.63 2.05 13.21
N ASN A 348 -15.42 2.58 13.19
CA ASN A 348 -14.84 3.27 12.06
C ASN A 348 -13.56 2.55 11.63
N ILE A 349 -13.54 2.02 10.41
CA ILE A 349 -12.40 1.25 9.88
C ILE A 349 -12.18 1.67 8.43
N TYR A 350 -10.91 1.71 8.02
CA TYR A 350 -10.51 1.89 6.63
C TYR A 350 -9.25 1.06 6.35
N GLY A 351 -9.27 0.29 5.26
CA GLY A 351 -8.12 -0.50 4.81
C GLY A 351 -7.37 0.19 3.68
N LEU A 352 -6.04 0.20 3.74
CA LEU A 352 -5.15 0.68 2.68
C LEU A 352 -4.19 -0.45 2.30
N ALA A 353 -4.03 -0.72 1.01
CA ALA A 353 -3.09 -1.71 0.49
C ALA A 353 -2.46 -1.27 -0.83
N GLY A 354 -1.37 -1.94 -1.25
CA GLY A 354 -0.71 -1.79 -2.54
C GLY A 354 -0.74 -3.09 -3.32
N HIS A 355 0.42 -3.52 -3.86
CA HIS A 355 0.68 -4.84 -4.45
C HIS A 355 0.05 -5.12 -5.81
N ASP A 356 -1.16 -4.67 -6.09
CA ASP A 356 -1.82 -4.96 -7.34
C ASP A 356 -1.42 -3.97 -8.43
N THR A 357 -0.48 -4.38 -9.28
CA THR A 357 -0.01 -3.60 -10.43
C THR A 357 -1.02 -3.50 -11.57
N SER A 358 -2.08 -4.31 -11.49
CA SER A 358 -3.07 -4.43 -12.56
C SER A 358 -4.16 -3.39 -12.42
N ASN A 359 -4.69 -3.22 -11.20
CA ASN A 359 -5.93 -2.48 -10.97
C ASN A 359 -5.99 -1.87 -9.57
N SER A 360 -6.43 -0.62 -9.46
CA SER A 360 -6.85 -0.05 -8.18
C SER A 360 -8.30 -0.44 -7.87
N TRP A 361 -8.59 -0.74 -6.60
CA TRP A 361 -9.88 -1.28 -6.19
C TRP A 361 -10.36 -0.68 -4.88
N LYS A 362 -11.69 -0.54 -4.76
CA LYS A 362 -12.36 -0.22 -3.49
C LYS A 362 -13.43 -1.26 -3.23
N VAL A 363 -13.17 -2.15 -2.29
CA VAL A 363 -14.12 -3.19 -1.87
C VAL A 363 -14.80 -2.76 -0.58
N GLU A 364 -16.13 -2.76 -0.56
CA GLU A 364 -16.91 -2.51 0.66
C GLU A 364 -17.02 -3.80 1.46
N ILE A 365 -16.39 -3.82 2.63
CA ILE A 365 -16.42 -4.95 3.55
C ILE A 365 -17.72 -4.91 4.35
N ASP A 366 -18.58 -5.87 4.11
CA ASP A 366 -19.93 -5.98 4.66
C ASP A 366 -20.26 -7.40 5.18
N HIS A 367 -21.55 -7.67 5.38
CA HIS A 367 -22.02 -8.98 5.84
C HIS A 367 -21.71 -10.15 4.89
N GLN A 368 -21.50 -9.91 3.59
CA GLN A 368 -21.12 -10.94 2.62
C GLN A 368 -19.67 -11.41 2.86
N HIS A 369 -18.87 -10.54 3.46
CA HIS A 369 -17.47 -10.81 3.85
C HIS A 369 -17.36 -11.34 5.29
N GLY A 370 -18.48 -11.57 5.99
CA GLY A 370 -18.50 -11.99 7.39
C GLY A 370 -18.42 -10.83 8.39
N TRP A 371 -18.47 -9.57 7.93
CA TRP A 371 -18.49 -8.40 8.80
C TRP A 371 -19.89 -8.12 9.35
N SER A 372 -20.02 -7.90 10.66
CA SER A 372 -21.30 -7.66 11.31
C SER A 372 -21.55 -6.20 11.72
N GLY A 373 -20.53 -5.32 11.58
CA GLY A 373 -20.60 -3.90 11.88
C GLY A 373 -21.09 -3.05 10.71
N GLN A 374 -20.88 -1.74 10.80
CA GLN A 374 -21.11 -0.84 9.66
C GLN A 374 -20.12 -1.17 8.55
N PRO A 375 -20.53 -1.18 7.28
CA PRO A 375 -19.64 -1.40 6.15
C PRO A 375 -18.47 -0.41 6.14
N TRP A 376 -17.29 -0.86 5.70
CA TRP A 376 -16.09 -0.06 5.58
C TRP A 376 -15.32 -0.41 4.30
N LEU A 377 -14.41 0.45 3.89
CA LEU A 377 -13.68 0.29 2.63
C LEU A 377 -12.32 -0.36 2.84
N ALA A 378 -12.04 -1.42 2.08
CA ALA A 378 -10.69 -1.91 1.78
C ALA A 378 -10.28 -1.36 0.42
N HIS A 379 -9.27 -0.51 0.40
CA HIS A 379 -8.80 0.24 -0.77
C HIS A 379 -7.42 -0.25 -1.19
N THR A 380 -7.33 -0.88 -2.34
CA THR A 380 -6.08 -1.16 -3.05
C THR A 380 -5.72 0.09 -3.85
N LEU A 381 -4.66 0.75 -3.44
CA LEU A 381 -4.22 2.03 -3.98
C LEU A 381 -3.61 1.85 -5.38
N ALA A 382 -3.79 2.83 -6.24
CA ALA A 382 -3.03 2.94 -7.48
C ALA A 382 -1.55 3.21 -7.15
N GLU A 383 -0.67 2.53 -7.89
CA GLU A 383 0.76 2.53 -7.61
C GLU A 383 1.48 3.82 -8.04
N VAL A 384 2.49 4.21 -7.26
CA VAL A 384 3.40 5.31 -7.58
C VAL A 384 4.18 5.00 -8.88
N ARG A 385 4.61 3.76 -9.05
CA ARG A 385 5.34 3.32 -10.25
C ARG A 385 4.45 2.94 -11.44
N GLY A 386 3.12 2.91 -11.29
CA GLY A 386 2.21 2.31 -12.24
C GLY A 386 2.59 0.85 -12.52
N ASN A 387 2.75 0.47 -13.78
CA ASN A 387 3.17 -0.89 -14.15
C ASN A 387 4.71 -1.08 -14.18
N GLY A 388 5.49 -0.16 -13.63
CA GLY A 388 6.94 -0.24 -13.52
C GLY A 388 7.69 0.87 -14.27
N TRP A 389 8.82 1.29 -13.68
CA TRP A 389 9.67 2.35 -14.23
C TRP A 389 10.44 1.97 -15.50
N ASP A 390 10.25 0.78 -16.01
CA ASP A 390 10.83 0.25 -17.25
C ASP A 390 9.79 0.05 -18.37
N SER A 391 8.52 0.41 -18.14
CA SER A 391 7.42 0.36 -19.12
C SER A 391 7.04 1.76 -19.65
N GLY A 392 6.39 1.81 -20.79
CA GLY A 392 5.91 3.04 -21.43
C GLY A 392 6.98 3.92 -22.09
N PRO A 393 6.58 4.89 -22.93
CA PRO A 393 7.49 5.84 -23.56
C PRO A 393 8.07 6.82 -22.55
N LYS A 394 9.21 7.42 -22.87
CA LYS A 394 9.83 8.49 -22.08
C LYS A 394 9.32 9.86 -22.52
N ASP A 395 9.04 10.71 -21.54
CA ASP A 395 8.78 12.12 -21.75
C ASP A 395 10.08 12.93 -22.01
N LEU A 396 9.98 14.26 -22.12
CA LEU A 396 11.13 15.13 -22.36
C LEU A 396 12.13 15.20 -21.19
N ARG A 397 11.73 14.77 -19.98
CA ARG A 397 12.61 14.64 -18.81
C ARG A 397 13.36 13.30 -18.84
N GLY A 398 12.97 12.37 -19.70
CA GLY A 398 13.44 11.01 -19.74
C GLY A 398 12.72 10.07 -18.76
N VAL A 399 11.64 10.54 -18.12
CA VAL A 399 10.79 9.77 -17.23
C VAL A 399 9.78 8.97 -18.04
N ARG A 400 9.55 7.71 -17.65
CA ARG A 400 8.61 6.82 -18.34
C ARG A 400 7.16 7.09 -17.90
N ASP A 401 6.29 6.95 -18.87
CA ASP A 401 4.84 6.92 -18.67
C ASP A 401 4.41 5.53 -18.13
N ALA A 402 4.46 5.38 -16.84
CA ALA A 402 4.30 4.09 -16.17
C ALA A 402 2.84 3.83 -15.76
N MET A 403 1.92 3.81 -16.72
CA MET A 403 0.49 3.57 -16.50
C MET A 403 0.23 2.12 -16.04
N MET A 404 -0.73 1.93 -15.10
CA MET A 404 -1.22 0.62 -14.69
C MET A 404 -1.96 -0.11 -15.84
N GLN A 405 -2.19 -1.42 -15.70
CA GLN A 405 -2.80 -2.23 -16.75
C GLN A 405 -4.29 -1.90 -16.96
N ASP A 406 -4.98 -1.36 -15.96
CA ASP A 406 -6.37 -0.87 -16.01
C ASP A 406 -6.51 0.51 -16.68
N GLY A 407 -5.39 1.10 -17.08
CA GLY A 407 -5.35 2.43 -17.67
C GLY A 407 -5.27 3.57 -16.66
N ASN A 408 -5.19 3.28 -15.34
CA ASN A 408 -4.93 4.31 -14.34
C ASN A 408 -3.50 4.85 -14.52
N PRO A 409 -3.26 6.16 -14.55
CA PRO A 409 -1.90 6.68 -14.55
C PRO A 409 -1.22 6.37 -13.22
N ASN A 410 0.11 6.39 -13.20
CA ASN A 410 0.86 6.40 -11.96
C ASN A 410 0.63 7.71 -11.18
N GLY A 411 0.77 7.66 -9.85
CA GLY A 411 0.46 8.81 -8.98
C GLY A 411 0.63 8.49 -7.50
N PHE A 412 0.07 9.33 -6.66
CA PHE A 412 0.06 9.16 -5.21
C PHE A 412 -1.26 9.66 -4.62
N TYR A 413 -1.44 9.48 -3.32
CA TYR A 413 -2.65 9.95 -2.63
C TYR A 413 -2.37 11.06 -1.66
N LEU A 414 -3.30 12.03 -1.63
CA LEU A 414 -3.47 12.94 -0.52
C LEU A 414 -4.62 12.38 0.33
N LEU A 415 -4.29 11.95 1.55
CA LEU A 415 -5.23 11.36 2.49
C LEU A 415 -5.75 12.46 3.42
N HIS A 416 -7.02 12.83 3.25
CA HIS A 416 -7.67 13.85 4.07
C HIS A 416 -8.37 13.18 5.24
N PHE A 417 -7.93 13.50 6.45
CA PHE A 417 -8.58 13.07 7.68
C PHE A 417 -9.38 14.21 8.28
N ASP A 418 -10.62 13.93 8.64
CA ASP A 418 -11.49 14.83 9.37
C ASP A 418 -12.22 14.04 10.46
N ASP A 419 -11.71 14.15 11.69
CA ASP A 419 -12.09 13.34 12.83
C ASP A 419 -11.89 11.82 12.54
N THR A 420 -12.97 11.07 12.40
CA THR A 420 -12.96 9.64 12.10
C THR A 420 -13.27 9.33 10.63
N ARG A 421 -13.24 10.31 9.76
CA ARG A 421 -13.46 10.16 8.32
C ARG A 421 -12.16 10.28 7.55
N LEU A 422 -11.89 9.31 6.69
CA LEU A 422 -10.83 9.37 5.67
C LEU A 422 -11.46 9.61 4.29
N THR A 423 -10.92 10.59 3.57
CA THR A 423 -11.23 10.86 2.17
C THR A 423 -9.92 10.80 1.37
N PRO A 424 -9.66 9.73 0.63
CA PRO A 424 -8.48 9.65 -0.24
C PRO A 424 -8.69 10.49 -1.50
N GLU A 425 -7.65 11.16 -1.94
CA GLU A 425 -7.63 11.94 -3.17
C GLU A 425 -6.44 11.49 -4.02
N PHE A 426 -6.71 10.80 -5.14
CA PHE A 426 -5.67 10.37 -6.06
C PHE A 426 -5.11 11.54 -6.85
N ILE A 427 -3.79 11.70 -6.86
CA ILE A 427 -3.05 12.74 -7.58
C ILE A 427 -2.22 12.05 -8.67
N PRO A 428 -2.67 12.04 -9.94
CA PRO A 428 -1.87 11.49 -11.04
C PRO A 428 -0.60 12.32 -11.24
N PHE A 429 0.48 11.67 -11.63
CA PHE A 429 1.66 12.40 -12.07
C PHE A 429 1.40 13.15 -13.37
N PRO A 430 2.04 14.29 -13.58
CA PRO A 430 1.81 15.11 -14.75
C PRO A 430 2.22 14.37 -16.01
N PHE A 431 1.23 13.96 -16.76
CA PHE A 431 1.34 13.46 -18.11
C PHE A 431 1.18 14.67 -19.06
N GLY A 432 2.26 15.28 -19.48
CA GLY A 432 2.19 16.52 -20.22
C GLY A 432 1.65 17.69 -19.37
N ALA A 433 0.84 18.57 -19.96
CA ALA A 433 0.39 19.82 -19.31
C ALA A 433 -0.82 19.67 -18.38
N ASP A 434 -1.40 18.47 -18.22
CA ASP A 434 -2.72 18.29 -17.59
C ASP A 434 -2.73 17.47 -16.29
N ALA A 435 -1.85 17.78 -15.35
CA ALA A 435 -1.85 17.21 -13.98
C ALA A 435 -3.19 17.43 -13.21
N ALA A 436 -4.11 18.21 -13.74
CA ALA A 436 -5.40 18.50 -13.13
C ALA A 436 -6.53 17.55 -13.58
N GLN A 437 -6.32 16.73 -14.60
CA GLN A 437 -7.36 15.81 -15.09
C GLN A 437 -7.30 14.49 -14.35
N ARG A 438 -8.35 14.18 -13.59
CA ARG A 438 -8.51 12.92 -12.87
C ARG A 438 -9.45 11.95 -13.58
N LEU A 439 -9.63 12.16 -14.87
CA LEU A 439 -10.39 11.30 -15.75
C LEU A 439 -9.87 11.41 -17.18
N ARG A 440 -10.03 10.35 -17.95
CA ARG A 440 -9.72 10.30 -19.36
C ARG A 440 -11.00 10.06 -20.17
N ILE A 441 -11.18 10.82 -21.25
CA ILE A 441 -12.33 10.71 -22.14
C ILE A 441 -11.85 10.13 -23.48
N THR A 442 -12.50 9.08 -23.97
CA THR A 442 -12.13 8.38 -25.21
C THR A 442 -13.40 8.06 -26.00
N LEU A 443 -13.29 8.00 -27.32
CA LEU A 443 -14.29 7.43 -28.22
C LEU A 443 -13.87 6.00 -28.59
N ASP A 444 -14.81 5.04 -28.49
CA ASP A 444 -14.55 3.64 -28.81
C ASP A 444 -15.73 2.97 -29.54
N PRO A 445 -15.54 2.46 -30.77
CA PRO A 445 -14.35 2.63 -31.59
C PRO A 445 -14.05 4.11 -31.88
N PRO A 446 -12.76 4.46 -32.10
CA PRO A 446 -12.38 5.83 -32.44
C PRO A 446 -13.02 6.23 -33.80
N LEU A 447 -13.11 7.54 -34.03
CA LEU A 447 -13.51 8.00 -35.38
C LEU A 447 -12.60 7.41 -36.43
N ALA A 448 -13.16 7.00 -37.58
CA ALA A 448 -12.37 6.56 -38.71
C ALA A 448 -11.51 7.74 -39.18
N GLU A 449 -10.23 7.70 -38.84
CA GLU A 449 -9.26 8.76 -39.13
C GLU A 449 -9.06 8.92 -40.62
N GLU A 450 -8.92 10.16 -41.09
CA GLU A 450 -8.39 10.40 -42.42
C GLU A 450 -6.92 9.96 -42.50
N PRO A 451 -6.43 9.54 -43.72
CA PRO A 451 -5.09 8.94 -43.88
C PRO A 451 -3.91 9.82 -43.45
N GLN A 452 -4.12 11.04 -42.97
CA GLN A 452 -3.06 11.99 -42.69
C GLN A 452 -2.91 12.31 -41.19
N GLY A 453 -3.45 11.49 -40.26
CA GLY A 453 -3.21 11.61 -38.86
C GLY A 453 -3.92 12.77 -38.16
N SER A 454 -5.18 13.02 -38.54
CA SER A 454 -6.07 13.92 -37.84
C SER A 454 -6.36 13.40 -36.42
N ILE A 455 -6.46 14.30 -35.44
CA ILE A 455 -6.75 13.97 -34.04
C ILE A 455 -8.23 14.16 -33.79
N ASN A 456 -8.95 13.10 -33.36
CA ASN A 456 -10.38 13.12 -33.03
C ASN A 456 -11.25 13.75 -34.15
N ARG A 457 -10.90 13.47 -35.39
CA ARG A 457 -11.60 13.98 -36.58
C ARG A 457 -11.75 12.83 -37.60
N GLY A 458 -12.97 12.57 -38.04
CA GLY A 458 -13.24 11.48 -38.96
C GLY A 458 -14.71 11.12 -39.05
N VAL A 459 -15.02 9.96 -39.57
CA VAL A 459 -16.38 9.45 -39.70
C VAL A 459 -16.78 8.74 -38.40
N LEU A 460 -17.96 9.08 -37.86
CA LEU A 460 -18.51 8.42 -36.70
C LEU A 460 -18.98 7.00 -37.05
N HIS A 461 -18.50 6.01 -36.31
CA HIS A 461 -19.03 4.66 -36.38
C HIS A 461 -20.39 4.56 -35.68
N ARG A 462 -21.27 3.73 -36.21
CA ARG A 462 -22.60 3.53 -35.60
C ARG A 462 -22.56 3.13 -34.13
N ASP A 463 -21.57 2.33 -33.75
CA ASP A 463 -21.44 1.73 -32.43
C ASP A 463 -20.42 2.48 -31.57
N THR A 464 -20.01 3.70 -31.97
CA THR A 464 -19.08 4.51 -31.16
C THR A 464 -19.72 4.93 -29.86
N LYS A 465 -19.08 4.57 -28.78
CA LYS A 465 -19.43 4.99 -27.41
C LYS A 465 -18.48 6.07 -26.90
N LEU A 466 -19.01 6.89 -26.02
CA LEU A 466 -18.22 7.71 -25.12
C LEU A 466 -17.75 6.82 -23.97
N VAL A 467 -16.46 6.73 -23.75
CA VAL A 467 -15.85 5.96 -22.65
C VAL A 467 -15.08 6.91 -21.74
N VAL A 468 -15.30 6.80 -20.46
CA VAL A 468 -14.61 7.58 -19.44
C VAL A 468 -13.93 6.65 -18.47
N ASN A 469 -12.60 6.79 -18.33
CA ASN A 469 -11.83 6.21 -17.27
C ASN A 469 -11.73 7.28 -16.16
N LEU A 470 -12.41 7.06 -15.04
CA LEU A 470 -12.32 7.91 -13.84
C LEU A 470 -11.26 7.33 -12.93
N PHE A 471 -10.07 7.93 -12.90
CA PHE A 471 -8.91 7.40 -12.20
C PHE A 471 -9.21 7.15 -10.72
N ASP A 472 -8.84 5.95 -10.25
CA ASP A 472 -9.15 5.46 -8.91
C ASP A 472 -10.67 5.49 -8.57
N GLY A 473 -11.53 5.50 -9.58
CA GLY A 473 -12.97 5.43 -9.40
C GLY A 473 -13.47 4.03 -9.02
N GLY A 474 -14.78 3.92 -8.80
CA GLY A 474 -15.41 2.65 -8.43
C GLY A 474 -16.92 2.64 -8.67
N VAL A 475 -17.55 1.49 -8.48
CA VAL A 475 -18.97 1.27 -8.77
C VAL A 475 -19.92 2.22 -8.00
N ARG A 476 -19.45 2.81 -6.90
CA ARG A 476 -20.23 3.74 -6.06
C ARG A 476 -20.17 5.20 -6.53
N ASP A 477 -19.33 5.48 -7.54
CA ASP A 477 -19.24 6.82 -8.11
C ASP A 477 -20.33 7.06 -9.15
N SER A 478 -20.55 8.31 -9.49
CA SER A 478 -21.51 8.74 -10.50
C SER A 478 -20.81 9.57 -11.58
N VAL A 479 -21.04 9.24 -12.84
CA VAL A 479 -20.48 9.97 -13.99
C VAL A 479 -21.59 10.39 -14.94
N TRP A 480 -21.48 11.63 -15.43
CA TRP A 480 -22.42 12.21 -16.36
C TRP A 480 -21.69 12.93 -17.49
N TYR A 481 -22.35 13.05 -18.62
CA TYR A 481 -21.87 13.87 -19.73
C TYR A 481 -22.93 14.86 -20.23
N SER A 482 -22.49 15.90 -20.91
CA SER A 482 -23.30 16.83 -21.70
C SER A 482 -22.63 16.99 -23.06
N LEU A 483 -23.41 16.84 -24.13
CA LEU A 483 -22.97 16.99 -25.51
C LEU A 483 -23.48 18.32 -26.05
N ASP A 484 -22.60 19.16 -26.60
CA ASP A 484 -22.88 20.47 -27.21
C ASP A 484 -23.72 21.43 -26.35
N GLY A 485 -23.48 21.40 -25.05
CA GLY A 485 -24.23 22.21 -24.10
C GLY A 485 -25.66 21.73 -23.85
N GLY A 486 -26.02 20.55 -24.34
CA GLY A 486 -27.29 19.89 -24.07
C GLY A 486 -27.45 19.42 -22.62
N PRO A 487 -28.53 18.68 -22.32
CA PRO A 487 -28.79 18.21 -20.96
C PRO A 487 -27.69 17.27 -20.43
N ARG A 488 -27.53 17.25 -19.10
CA ARG A 488 -26.66 16.32 -18.40
C ARG A 488 -27.31 14.93 -18.40
N LEU A 489 -26.60 13.93 -18.92
CA LEU A 489 -27.04 12.54 -19.05
C LEU A 489 -26.12 11.64 -18.22
N SER A 490 -26.68 10.63 -17.53
CA SER A 490 -25.91 9.64 -16.80
C SER A 490 -25.16 8.70 -17.74
N MET A 491 -23.94 8.33 -17.36
CA MET A 491 -23.19 7.24 -17.97
C MET A 491 -23.41 5.94 -17.19
N GLN A 492 -23.19 4.83 -17.85
CA GLN A 492 -23.32 3.50 -17.27
C GLN A 492 -21.94 3.00 -16.82
N TYR A 493 -21.84 2.58 -15.55
CA TYR A 493 -20.67 1.85 -15.05
C TYR A 493 -20.52 0.52 -15.77
N THR A 494 -19.30 0.16 -16.15
CA THR A 494 -18.98 -1.11 -16.81
C THR A 494 -17.58 -1.57 -16.44
N VAL A 495 -17.36 -2.88 -16.45
CA VAL A 495 -16.03 -3.48 -16.31
C VAL A 495 -15.55 -3.91 -17.69
N ARG A 496 -14.53 -3.22 -18.18
CA ARG A 496 -13.91 -3.47 -19.50
C ARG A 496 -12.50 -2.93 -19.53
N THR A 497 -11.72 -3.28 -20.54
CA THR A 497 -10.41 -2.64 -20.79
C THR A 497 -10.57 -1.17 -21.17
N ASP A 498 -9.63 -0.32 -20.74
CA ASP A 498 -9.56 1.08 -21.17
C ASP A 498 -9.08 1.14 -22.63
N PRO A 499 -9.86 1.71 -23.56
CA PRO A 499 -9.47 1.83 -24.97
C PRO A 499 -8.17 2.61 -25.18
N PHE A 500 -7.84 3.54 -24.28
CA PHE A 500 -6.56 4.26 -24.32
C PHE A 500 -5.40 3.31 -23.99
N ALA A 501 -5.54 2.50 -22.94
CA ALA A 501 -4.53 1.53 -22.56
C ALA A 501 -4.32 0.49 -23.66
N GLU A 502 -5.38 0.00 -24.29
CA GLU A 502 -5.30 -0.90 -25.46
C GLU A 502 -4.54 -0.26 -26.63
N LYS A 503 -4.89 0.99 -26.97
CA LYS A 503 -4.22 1.73 -28.05
C LYS A 503 -2.74 1.98 -27.72
N ALA A 504 -2.43 2.35 -26.49
CA ALA A 504 -1.05 2.54 -26.02
C ALA A 504 -0.24 1.24 -26.08
N TYR A 505 -0.81 0.14 -25.58
CA TYR A 505 -0.19 -1.19 -25.64
C TYR A 505 0.12 -1.58 -27.09
N GLN A 506 -0.86 -1.53 -28.00
CA GLN A 506 -0.67 -1.88 -29.40
C GLN A 506 0.37 -1.00 -30.11
N ARG A 507 0.39 0.30 -29.79
CA ARG A 507 1.33 1.26 -30.39
C ARG A 507 2.79 0.96 -30.04
N PHE A 508 3.05 0.48 -28.84
CA PHE A 508 4.40 0.32 -28.30
C PHE A 508 4.82 -1.15 -28.11
N LEU A 509 3.96 -2.12 -28.49
CA LEU A 509 4.12 -3.56 -28.22
C LEU A 509 5.50 -4.12 -28.57
N ASP A 510 6.05 -3.76 -29.72
CA ASP A 510 7.33 -4.28 -30.22
C ASP A 510 8.49 -3.28 -30.04
N THR A 511 8.41 -2.42 -29.05
CA THR A 511 9.43 -1.39 -28.78
C THR A 511 10.00 -1.53 -27.37
N ASP A 512 11.11 -0.83 -27.09
CA ASP A 512 11.67 -0.67 -25.72
C ASP A 512 10.75 0.15 -24.79
N SER A 513 9.62 0.61 -25.32
CA SER A 513 8.62 1.41 -24.61
C SER A 513 7.31 0.64 -24.43
N ALA A 514 7.34 -0.69 -24.51
CA ALA A 514 6.15 -1.52 -24.37
C ALA A 514 5.50 -1.32 -22.99
N PHE A 515 4.18 -1.21 -22.99
CA PHE A 515 3.38 -1.34 -21.77
C PHE A 515 3.07 -2.82 -21.50
N SER A 516 2.71 -3.18 -20.28
CA SER A 516 2.10 -4.47 -20.01
C SER A 516 0.73 -4.58 -20.67
N SER A 517 0.28 -5.81 -20.92
CA SER A 517 -1.03 -6.06 -21.54
C SER A 517 -2.14 -5.48 -20.67
N PRO A 518 -3.07 -4.70 -21.24
CA PRO A 518 -4.21 -4.17 -20.51
C PRO A 518 -5.07 -5.26 -19.87
N THR A 519 -5.63 -4.97 -18.71
CA THR A 519 -6.61 -5.80 -18.00
C THR A 519 -7.97 -5.12 -17.95
N LEU A 520 -8.97 -5.84 -17.44
CA LEU A 520 -10.27 -5.25 -17.17
C LEU A 520 -10.14 -4.21 -16.04
N SER A 521 -10.69 -3.03 -16.28
CA SER A 521 -10.67 -1.89 -15.37
C SER A 521 -11.96 -1.81 -14.55
N SER A 522 -11.84 -1.52 -13.28
CA SER A 522 -12.94 -1.32 -12.33
C SER A 522 -13.45 0.12 -12.26
N HIS A 523 -12.98 1.01 -13.12
CA HIS A 523 -13.29 2.44 -13.05
C HIS A 523 -13.64 3.05 -14.43
N ILE A 524 -14.41 2.29 -15.22
CA ILE A 524 -14.89 2.71 -16.54
C ILE A 524 -16.39 3.00 -16.54
N TRP A 525 -16.76 4.08 -17.22
CA TRP A 525 -18.15 4.42 -17.55
C TRP A 525 -18.30 4.60 -19.06
N GLU A 526 -19.44 4.21 -19.60
CA GLU A 526 -19.72 4.36 -21.02
C GLU A 526 -21.12 4.95 -21.29
N ALA A 527 -21.28 5.57 -22.45
CA ALA A 527 -22.56 6.03 -22.97
C ALA A 527 -22.59 5.95 -24.51
N GLU A 528 -23.75 5.61 -25.05
CA GLU A 528 -23.99 5.68 -26.50
C GLU A 528 -24.06 7.15 -26.94
N LEU A 529 -23.34 7.51 -28.00
CA LEU A 529 -23.40 8.87 -28.56
C LEU A 529 -24.61 9.09 -29.49
N GLY A 530 -25.31 8.03 -29.89
CA GLY A 530 -26.44 8.09 -30.82
C GLY A 530 -25.99 8.23 -32.27
N ASN A 531 -26.89 7.81 -33.20
CA ASN A 531 -26.59 7.73 -34.64
C ASN A 531 -26.92 9.03 -35.39
N GLU A 532 -27.36 10.09 -34.71
CA GLU A 532 -27.93 11.29 -35.34
C GLU A 532 -27.09 12.56 -35.14
N LEU A 533 -25.80 12.38 -34.79
CA LEU A 533 -24.91 13.55 -34.68
C LEU A 533 -24.67 14.13 -36.08
N SER A 534 -24.79 15.43 -36.18
CA SER A 534 -24.53 16.17 -37.42
C SER A 534 -23.05 16.13 -37.80
N THR A 535 -22.73 16.37 -39.03
CA THR A 535 -21.35 16.71 -39.42
C THR A 535 -20.92 18.02 -38.80
N GLY A 536 -19.67 18.12 -38.36
CA GLY A 536 -19.08 19.29 -37.78
C GLY A 536 -18.43 19.05 -36.40
N LEU A 537 -18.14 20.13 -35.72
CA LEU A 537 -17.45 20.13 -34.44
C LEU A 537 -18.45 19.88 -33.29
N HIS A 538 -18.09 18.95 -32.43
CA HIS A 538 -18.83 18.59 -31.22
C HIS A 538 -17.98 18.77 -29.96
N SER A 539 -18.63 19.05 -28.85
CA SER A 539 -18.01 19.22 -27.54
C SER A 539 -18.69 18.34 -26.49
N ILE A 540 -17.90 17.68 -25.67
CA ILE A 540 -18.37 16.88 -24.54
C ILE A 540 -17.81 17.49 -23.25
N VAL A 541 -18.67 17.64 -22.25
CA VAL A 541 -18.28 17.93 -20.86
C VAL A 541 -18.67 16.73 -20.01
N VAL A 542 -17.69 16.10 -19.37
CA VAL A 542 -17.90 15.04 -18.37
C VAL A 542 -17.81 15.64 -16.99
N THR A 543 -18.69 15.23 -16.09
CA THR A 543 -18.62 15.53 -14.65
C THR A 543 -18.80 14.25 -13.87
N SER A 544 -18.07 14.11 -12.77
CA SER A 544 -18.22 12.99 -11.83
C SER A 544 -18.40 13.48 -10.41
N GLU A 545 -18.95 12.61 -9.57
CA GLU A 545 -18.99 12.76 -8.13
C GLU A 545 -18.69 11.38 -7.54
N ASP A 546 -17.63 11.29 -6.73
CA ASP A 546 -17.22 10.04 -6.09
C ASP A 546 -18.04 9.77 -4.82
N GLU A 547 -17.83 8.57 -4.23
CA GLU A 547 -18.49 8.14 -2.99
C GLU A 547 -18.21 9.04 -1.77
N PHE A 548 -17.17 9.89 -1.85
CA PHE A 548 -16.81 10.87 -0.82
C PHE A 548 -17.40 12.27 -1.06
N GLY A 549 -18.04 12.49 -2.23
CA GLY A 549 -18.60 13.77 -2.66
C GLY A 549 -17.61 14.69 -3.38
N GLN A 550 -16.42 14.20 -3.74
CA GLN A 550 -15.46 14.94 -4.55
C GLN A 550 -15.92 14.98 -6.00
N ARG A 551 -15.74 16.13 -6.64
CA ARG A 551 -16.22 16.36 -8.02
C ARG A 551 -15.06 16.60 -8.96
N GLN A 552 -15.12 15.94 -10.13
CA GLN A 552 -14.17 16.12 -11.22
C GLN A 552 -14.90 16.62 -12.48
N ARG A 553 -14.13 17.23 -13.37
CA ARG A 553 -14.63 17.70 -14.65
C ARG A 553 -13.59 17.50 -15.74
N GLY A 554 -14.00 16.93 -16.88
CA GLY A 554 -13.21 16.83 -18.10
C GLY A 554 -13.94 17.42 -19.31
N ASN A 555 -13.18 17.87 -20.31
CA ASN A 555 -13.70 18.36 -21.57
C ASN A 555 -13.05 17.59 -22.73
N PHE A 556 -13.83 17.35 -23.77
CA PHE A 556 -13.37 16.66 -24.97
C PHE A 556 -14.03 17.24 -26.22
N THR A 557 -13.30 17.35 -27.31
CA THR A 557 -13.84 17.82 -28.59
C THR A 557 -13.49 16.84 -29.71
N PHE A 558 -14.40 16.68 -30.66
CA PHE A 558 -14.20 15.86 -31.85
C PHE A 558 -14.95 16.47 -33.04
N GLU A 559 -14.57 16.10 -34.26
CA GLU A 559 -15.18 16.60 -35.48
C GLU A 559 -15.65 15.41 -36.37
N ILE A 560 -16.92 15.42 -36.70
CA ILE A 560 -17.52 14.43 -37.60
C ILE A 560 -17.44 14.94 -39.06
N LEU A 561 -16.84 14.15 -39.90
CA LEU A 561 -16.77 14.39 -41.34
C LEU A 561 -18.02 13.83 -42.06
N PRO A 562 -18.37 14.40 -43.24
CA PRO A 562 -19.49 13.88 -44.07
C PRO A 562 -19.39 12.42 -44.45
#